data_57948b84197310f688a2d9faf48728e4
#
_entry.id   57948b84197310f688a2d9faf48728e4
#
_cell.length_a   1.000
_cell.length_b   1.000
_cell.length_c   1.000
_cell.angle_alpha   90.00
_cell.angle_beta   90.00
_cell.angle_gamma   90.00
#
_symmetry.space_group_name_H-M   'P 1'
#
loop_
_entity.id
_entity.type
_entity.pdbx_description
1 polymer ?
#
loop_
_entity_poly.entity_id
_entity_poly.type
_entity_poly.pdbx_seq_one_letter_code
_entity_poly.pdbx_strand_id
1 'polypeptide(L)'
;MNGTHFIYLADVFCPWCYGFGPIMKKLAAEHPEIPVRVVGGNLISRPMTLAEDLAANPGLVDFWRSVEKTVGRPLTGAIEAALSGRDVRMYSPGADEILVTLNRLAPGHELDQLLDLEDLFYLKGVDMFSEAALAGIAARWAIEPEQLTGALDTEAALAATRRDLAEAEKLLGEVGSYPSIFLARGDRLLAVSRGYVRYETAASLIEDALNDLDITPAGHEGCSFAEDCTAGGNRRRS
;
A
#
# COMPACT_ATOMS: atom_id res chain seq x y z
N MET A 1 -3.37 18.20 -6.03
CA MET A 1 -4.55 18.34 -5.14
C MET A 1 -4.21 19.39 -4.10
N ASN A 2 -4.99 20.50 -4.00
CA ASN A 2 -4.72 21.57 -3.01
C ASN A 2 -5.41 21.32 -1.67
N GLY A 3 -6.15 20.23 -1.52
CA GLY A 3 -6.85 19.86 -0.29
C GLY A 3 -6.08 18.81 0.53
N THR A 4 -6.58 18.58 1.75
CA THR A 4 -6.07 17.50 2.61
C THR A 4 -6.44 16.14 2.00
N HIS A 5 -5.51 15.19 1.97
CA HIS A 5 -5.75 13.83 1.52
C HIS A 5 -4.81 12.84 2.24
N PHE A 6 -5.29 11.61 2.40
CA PHE A 6 -4.44 10.50 2.82
C PHE A 6 -3.63 9.96 1.63
N ILE A 7 -2.39 9.60 1.90
CA ILE A 7 -1.60 8.74 1.01
C ILE A 7 -1.42 7.42 1.74
N TYR A 8 -2.00 6.36 1.19
CA TYR A 8 -1.84 5.00 1.67
C TYR A 8 -0.83 4.27 0.81
N LEU A 9 0.36 4.08 1.34
CA LEU A 9 1.45 3.37 0.69
C LEU A 9 1.36 1.89 1.04
N ALA A 10 1.02 1.07 0.06
CA ALA A 10 0.78 -0.35 0.24
C ALA A 10 1.29 -1.17 -0.95
N ASP A 11 1.66 -2.41 -0.68
CA ASP A 11 2.06 -3.37 -1.71
C ASP A 11 1.10 -4.56 -1.69
N VAL A 12 0.60 -4.96 -2.85
CA VAL A 12 -0.37 -6.06 -2.99
C VAL A 12 0.15 -7.38 -2.40
N PHE A 13 1.46 -7.62 -2.46
CA PHE A 13 2.10 -8.83 -1.93
C PHE A 13 2.61 -8.69 -0.49
N CYS A 14 2.29 -7.58 0.18
CA CYS A 14 2.63 -7.38 1.58
C CYS A 14 1.50 -7.90 2.50
N PRO A 15 1.70 -8.97 3.29
CA PRO A 15 0.63 -9.52 4.13
C PRO A 15 0.18 -8.56 5.25
N TRP A 16 1.06 -7.64 5.67
CA TRP A 16 0.70 -6.60 6.61
C TRP A 16 -0.19 -5.53 5.97
N CYS A 17 -0.02 -5.23 4.67
CA CYS A 17 -0.93 -4.35 3.91
C CYS A 17 -2.30 -4.99 3.79
N TYR A 18 -2.35 -6.26 3.39
CA TYR A 18 -3.57 -7.05 3.36
C TYR A 18 -4.33 -6.99 4.69
N GLY A 19 -3.63 -7.18 5.81
CA GLY A 19 -4.22 -7.08 7.14
C GLY A 19 -4.67 -5.68 7.53
N PHE A 20 -4.00 -4.65 7.02
CA PHE A 20 -4.29 -3.26 7.35
C PHE A 20 -5.38 -2.64 6.46
N GLY A 21 -5.60 -3.16 5.26
CA GLY A 21 -6.57 -2.61 4.30
C GLY A 21 -7.97 -2.36 4.88
N PRO A 22 -8.60 -3.31 5.62
CA PRO A 22 -9.88 -3.07 6.29
C PRO A 22 -9.82 -1.97 7.36
N ILE A 23 -8.68 -1.81 8.04
CA ILE A 23 -8.43 -0.73 9.01
C ILE A 23 -8.42 0.61 8.26
N MET A 24 -7.64 0.70 7.16
CA MET A 24 -7.59 1.90 6.34
C MET A 24 -8.96 2.29 5.78
N LYS A 25 -9.75 1.30 5.33
CA LYS A 25 -11.12 1.52 4.85
C LYS A 25 -12.03 2.08 5.95
N LYS A 26 -11.92 1.59 7.17
CA LYS A 26 -12.66 2.11 8.32
C LYS A 26 -12.24 3.54 8.64
N LEU A 27 -10.94 3.83 8.68
CA LEU A 27 -10.41 5.18 8.92
C LEU A 27 -10.86 6.17 7.84
N ALA A 28 -10.83 5.77 6.56
CA ALA A 28 -11.33 6.59 5.47
C ALA A 28 -12.85 6.89 5.58
N ALA A 29 -13.64 5.92 6.07
CA ALA A 29 -15.06 6.12 6.30
C ALA A 29 -15.38 7.07 7.46
N GLU A 30 -14.48 7.21 8.42
CA GLU A 30 -14.59 8.17 9.54
C GLU A 30 -14.18 9.60 9.13
N HIS A 31 -13.45 9.74 8.02
CA HIS A 31 -13.00 11.02 7.45
C HIS A 31 -13.44 11.14 5.97
N PRO A 32 -14.74 11.12 5.66
CA PRO A 32 -15.23 11.07 4.28
C PRO A 32 -14.86 12.32 3.46
N GLU A 33 -14.52 13.42 4.12
CA GLU A 33 -14.04 14.65 3.50
C GLU A 33 -12.56 14.59 3.07
N ILE A 34 -11.81 13.56 3.52
CA ILE A 34 -10.39 13.38 3.22
C ILE A 34 -10.24 12.19 2.26
N PRO A 35 -10.05 12.45 0.96
CA PRO A 35 -9.88 11.37 -0.01
C PRO A 35 -8.61 10.57 0.26
N VAL A 36 -8.66 9.28 -0.04
CA VAL A 36 -7.51 8.38 0.01
C VAL A 36 -6.94 8.22 -1.38
N ARG A 37 -5.66 8.46 -1.53
CA ARG A 37 -4.86 8.06 -2.68
C ARG A 37 -4.01 6.86 -2.29
N VAL A 38 -4.06 5.82 -3.09
CA VAL A 38 -3.18 4.65 -2.94
C VAL A 38 -1.92 4.87 -3.77
N VAL A 39 -0.77 4.54 -3.21
CA VAL A 39 0.52 4.49 -3.90
C VAL A 39 1.04 3.06 -3.81
N GLY A 40 1.25 2.44 -4.96
CA GLY A 40 1.71 1.06 -5.05
C GLY A 40 3.17 0.89 -4.61
N GLY A 41 3.44 -0.23 -3.94
CA GLY A 41 4.77 -0.59 -3.44
C GLY A 41 5.62 -1.37 -4.44
N ASN A 42 6.85 -1.69 -4.05
CA ASN A 42 7.82 -2.44 -4.85
C ASN A 42 8.51 -3.54 -4.03
N LEU A 43 7.73 -4.29 -3.25
CA LEU A 43 8.24 -5.36 -2.38
C LEU A 43 8.83 -6.50 -3.20
N ILE A 44 8.13 -6.93 -4.24
CA ILE A 44 8.55 -7.95 -5.19
C ILE A 44 8.97 -7.26 -6.49
N SER A 45 10.18 -6.70 -6.50
CA SER A 45 10.68 -5.84 -7.58
C SER A 45 11.02 -6.56 -8.89
N ARG A 46 11.05 -7.89 -8.88
CA ARG A 46 11.31 -8.74 -10.06
C ARG A 46 10.23 -9.81 -10.16
N PRO A 47 9.79 -10.14 -11.38
CA PRO A 47 8.86 -11.25 -11.57
C PRO A 47 9.41 -12.54 -10.95
N MET A 48 8.60 -13.20 -10.14
CA MET A 48 8.87 -14.50 -9.57
C MET A 48 7.56 -15.24 -9.31
N THR A 49 7.66 -16.53 -9.06
CA THR A 49 6.53 -17.35 -8.64
C THR A 49 6.51 -17.52 -7.12
N LEU A 50 5.34 -17.80 -6.57
CA LEU A 50 5.19 -18.15 -5.16
C LEU A 50 6.03 -19.38 -4.78
N ALA A 51 6.20 -20.33 -5.69
CA ALA A 51 7.03 -21.51 -5.49
C ALA A 51 8.53 -21.13 -5.36
N GLU A 52 9.00 -20.18 -6.18
CA GLU A 52 10.37 -19.66 -6.07
C GLU A 52 10.59 -18.89 -4.77
N ASP A 53 9.62 -18.07 -4.33
CA ASP A 53 9.70 -17.36 -3.06
C ASP A 53 9.72 -18.36 -1.88
N LEU A 54 8.85 -19.38 -1.88
CA LEU A 54 8.85 -20.41 -0.85
C LEU A 54 10.17 -21.20 -0.81
N ALA A 55 10.77 -21.48 -1.97
CA ALA A 55 12.06 -22.15 -2.03
C ALA A 55 13.19 -21.29 -1.47
N ALA A 56 13.15 -19.98 -1.71
CA ALA A 56 14.10 -19.02 -1.14
C ALA A 56 13.85 -18.74 0.35
N ASN A 57 12.60 -18.79 0.79
CA ASN A 57 12.12 -18.46 2.13
C ASN A 57 11.29 -19.61 2.73
N PRO A 58 11.90 -20.71 3.20
CA PRO A 58 11.16 -21.89 3.71
C PRO A 58 10.22 -21.58 4.89
N GLY A 59 10.45 -20.48 5.62
CA GLY A 59 9.60 -20.00 6.72
C GLY A 59 8.41 -19.13 6.30
N LEU A 60 8.20 -18.91 5.00
CA LEU A 60 7.19 -17.99 4.48
C LEU A 60 5.78 -18.31 4.96
N VAL A 61 5.39 -19.58 4.93
CA VAL A 61 4.06 -20.03 5.37
C VAL A 61 3.85 -19.79 6.87
N ASP A 62 4.87 -20.07 7.70
CA ASP A 62 4.78 -19.83 9.14
C ASP A 62 4.76 -18.34 9.46
N PHE A 63 5.49 -17.54 8.69
CA PHE A 63 5.40 -16.08 8.77
C PHE A 63 3.97 -15.61 8.43
N TRP A 64 3.37 -16.06 7.34
CA TRP A 64 1.99 -15.69 6.98
C TRP A 64 0.97 -16.12 8.03
N ARG A 65 1.09 -17.31 8.62
CA ARG A 65 0.25 -17.75 9.73
C ARG A 65 0.38 -16.84 10.95
N SER A 66 1.58 -16.33 11.22
CA SER A 66 1.80 -15.38 12.32
C SER A 66 1.15 -14.02 12.04
N VAL A 67 1.21 -13.57 10.79
CA VAL A 67 0.51 -12.35 10.34
C VAL A 67 -1.00 -12.55 10.45
N GLU A 68 -1.56 -13.63 9.89
CA GLU A 68 -2.97 -13.99 9.97
C GLU A 68 -3.50 -13.93 11.41
N LYS A 69 -2.76 -14.53 12.34
CA LYS A 69 -3.11 -14.49 13.78
C LYS A 69 -3.09 -13.07 14.35
N THR A 70 -2.18 -12.22 13.90
CA THR A 70 -2.02 -10.85 14.40
C THR A 70 -3.09 -9.93 13.84
N VAL A 71 -3.38 -10.02 12.54
CA VAL A 71 -4.32 -9.13 11.85
C VAL A 71 -5.77 -9.62 11.93
N GLY A 72 -5.99 -10.92 12.27
CA GLY A 72 -7.32 -11.53 12.34
C GLY A 72 -8.01 -11.68 10.99
N ARG A 73 -7.25 -11.68 9.88
CA ARG A 73 -7.76 -11.83 8.51
C ARG A 73 -7.11 -13.04 7.84
N PRO A 74 -7.87 -13.96 7.21
CA PRO A 74 -7.33 -15.19 6.68
C PRO A 74 -6.44 -14.96 5.44
N LEU A 75 -5.29 -15.64 5.41
CA LEU A 75 -4.39 -15.72 4.26
C LEU A 75 -4.46 -17.12 3.61
N THR A 76 -5.59 -17.79 3.74
CA THR A 76 -5.77 -19.21 3.40
C THR A 76 -5.47 -19.52 1.95
N GLY A 77 -5.87 -18.67 1.00
CA GLY A 77 -5.65 -18.90 -0.42
C GLY A 77 -4.16 -18.90 -0.80
N ALA A 78 -3.41 -17.92 -0.31
CA ALA A 78 -1.98 -17.84 -0.55
C ALA A 78 -1.21 -19.01 0.12
N ILE A 79 -1.58 -19.36 1.36
CA ILE A 79 -1.00 -20.51 2.07
C ILE A 79 -1.27 -21.81 1.33
N GLU A 80 -2.51 -22.05 0.90
CA GLU A 80 -2.88 -23.25 0.13
C GLU A 80 -2.18 -23.29 -1.23
N ALA A 81 -2.05 -22.15 -1.91
CA ALA A 81 -1.32 -22.05 -3.17
C ALA A 81 0.15 -22.41 -2.98
N ALA A 82 0.80 -21.88 -1.94
CA ALA A 82 2.18 -22.19 -1.60
C ALA A 82 2.38 -23.70 -1.32
N LEU A 83 1.54 -24.28 -0.44
CA LEU A 83 1.64 -25.69 -0.04
C LEU A 83 1.29 -26.66 -1.16
N SER A 84 0.42 -26.29 -2.10
CA SER A 84 0.05 -27.12 -3.25
C SER A 84 0.99 -26.98 -4.44
N GLY A 85 1.97 -26.07 -4.39
CA GLY A 85 2.87 -25.80 -5.50
C GLY A 85 2.17 -25.18 -6.71
N ARG A 86 1.07 -24.42 -6.49
CA ARG A 86 0.41 -23.69 -7.58
C ARG A 86 1.34 -22.64 -8.15
N ASP A 87 1.35 -22.51 -9.46
CA ASP A 87 2.09 -21.46 -10.16
C ASP A 87 1.32 -20.13 -10.04
N VAL A 88 1.68 -19.33 -9.05
CA VAL A 88 1.13 -18.00 -8.81
C VAL A 88 2.25 -16.98 -8.97
N ARG A 89 2.12 -16.12 -9.96
CA ARG A 89 3.11 -15.06 -10.23
C ARG A 89 2.98 -13.94 -9.23
N MET A 90 4.13 -13.37 -8.87
CA MET A 90 4.27 -12.22 -7.98
C MET A 90 5.19 -11.20 -8.64
N TYR A 91 4.72 -9.97 -8.76
CA TYR A 91 5.48 -8.85 -9.32
C TYR A 91 4.78 -7.54 -8.95
N SER A 92 5.34 -6.81 -7.98
CA SER A 92 4.70 -5.59 -7.44
C SER A 92 4.47 -4.51 -8.50
N PRO A 93 5.43 -4.19 -9.40
CA PRO A 93 5.17 -3.21 -10.45
C PRO A 93 4.04 -3.61 -11.40
N GLY A 94 3.88 -4.91 -11.71
CA GLY A 94 2.77 -5.38 -12.54
C GLY A 94 1.42 -5.30 -11.81
N ALA A 95 1.40 -5.59 -10.50
CA ALA A 95 0.19 -5.42 -9.69
C ALA A 95 -0.21 -3.94 -9.58
N ASP A 96 0.78 -3.05 -9.42
CA ASP A 96 0.55 -1.61 -9.42
C ASP A 96 0.04 -1.11 -10.78
N GLU A 97 0.54 -1.66 -11.89
CA GLU A 97 0.04 -1.34 -13.23
C GLU A 97 -1.45 -1.70 -13.39
N ILE A 98 -1.87 -2.86 -12.85
CA ILE A 98 -3.28 -3.22 -12.83
C ILE A 98 -4.07 -2.20 -11.99
N LEU A 99 -3.58 -1.84 -10.80
CA LEU A 99 -4.24 -0.90 -9.89
C LEU A 99 -4.41 0.50 -10.52
N VAL A 100 -3.34 1.09 -11.06
CA VAL A 100 -3.41 2.42 -11.68
C VAL A 100 -4.28 2.42 -12.94
N THR A 101 -4.35 1.28 -13.64
CA THR A 101 -5.22 1.11 -14.81
C THR A 101 -6.69 1.01 -14.40
N LEU A 102 -7.00 0.22 -13.35
CA LEU A 102 -8.34 0.14 -12.77
C LEU A 102 -8.82 1.51 -12.30
N ASN A 103 -7.96 2.24 -11.55
CA ASN A 103 -8.31 3.58 -11.08
C ASN A 103 -8.55 4.57 -12.21
N ARG A 104 -7.83 4.47 -13.31
CA ARG A 104 -8.08 5.30 -14.51
C ARG A 104 -9.39 4.97 -15.20
N LEU A 105 -9.79 3.69 -15.25
CA LEU A 105 -11.00 3.21 -15.92
C LEU A 105 -12.25 3.34 -15.02
N ALA A 106 -12.09 3.17 -13.70
CA ALA A 106 -13.14 3.32 -12.69
C ALA A 106 -12.59 4.15 -11.52
N PRO A 107 -12.50 5.49 -11.66
CA PRO A 107 -11.83 6.37 -10.69
C PRO A 107 -12.63 6.52 -9.39
N GLY A 108 -11.91 6.88 -8.31
CA GLY A 108 -12.48 7.14 -7.00
C GLY A 108 -12.67 5.91 -6.12
N HIS A 109 -12.10 4.77 -6.51
CA HIS A 109 -12.22 3.49 -5.81
C HIS A 109 -10.86 2.84 -5.52
N GLU A 110 -9.77 3.62 -5.51
CA GLU A 110 -8.40 3.12 -5.42
C GLU A 110 -8.19 2.13 -4.26
N LEU A 111 -8.72 2.47 -3.08
CA LEU A 111 -8.58 1.61 -1.90
C LEU A 111 -9.34 0.28 -2.07
N ASP A 112 -10.57 0.31 -2.57
CA ASP A 112 -11.36 -0.90 -2.79
C ASP A 112 -10.76 -1.76 -3.91
N GLN A 113 -10.18 -1.15 -4.95
CA GLN A 113 -9.47 -1.84 -6.03
C GLN A 113 -8.21 -2.53 -5.51
N LEU A 114 -7.43 -1.86 -4.65
CA LEU A 114 -6.29 -2.49 -3.97
C LEU A 114 -6.73 -3.71 -3.16
N LEU A 115 -7.78 -3.56 -2.33
CA LEU A 115 -8.31 -4.65 -1.50
C LEU A 115 -8.79 -5.85 -2.33
N ASP A 116 -9.41 -5.61 -3.48
CA ASP A 116 -9.83 -6.67 -4.39
C ASP A 116 -8.62 -7.41 -4.99
N LEU A 117 -7.52 -6.72 -5.33
CA LEU A 117 -6.27 -7.36 -5.79
C LEU A 117 -5.59 -8.15 -4.68
N GLU A 118 -5.53 -7.62 -3.48
CA GLU A 118 -5.02 -8.33 -2.30
C GLU A 118 -5.84 -9.60 -2.01
N ASP A 119 -7.17 -9.55 -2.14
CA ASP A 119 -8.06 -10.70 -1.96
C ASP A 119 -7.83 -11.80 -3.02
N LEU A 120 -7.52 -11.42 -4.26
CA LEU A 120 -7.17 -12.40 -5.29
C LEU A 120 -5.96 -13.24 -4.86
N PHE A 121 -4.94 -12.63 -4.29
CA PHE A 121 -3.74 -13.31 -3.85
C PHE A 121 -3.92 -14.00 -2.50
N TYR A 122 -4.24 -13.25 -1.44
CA TYR A 122 -4.23 -13.78 -0.07
C TYR A 122 -5.42 -14.66 0.27
N LEU A 123 -6.63 -14.29 -0.17
CA LEU A 123 -7.83 -15.05 0.17
C LEU A 123 -8.09 -16.18 -0.81
N LYS A 124 -7.82 -15.96 -2.12
CA LYS A 124 -8.17 -16.92 -3.17
C LYS A 124 -6.96 -17.70 -3.71
N GLY A 125 -5.73 -17.22 -3.50
CA GLY A 125 -4.50 -17.83 -4.02
C GLY A 125 -4.48 -17.87 -5.55
N VAL A 126 -4.95 -16.80 -6.19
CA VAL A 126 -5.09 -16.69 -7.64
C VAL A 126 -3.96 -15.83 -8.20
N ASP A 127 -3.38 -16.26 -9.33
CA ASP A 127 -2.50 -15.45 -10.14
C ASP A 127 -3.30 -14.29 -10.79
N MET A 128 -3.15 -13.08 -10.26
CA MET A 128 -3.88 -11.89 -10.74
C MET A 128 -3.53 -11.50 -12.18
N PHE A 129 -2.40 -11.97 -12.71
CA PHE A 129 -1.97 -11.71 -14.09
C PHE A 129 -2.57 -12.71 -15.09
N SER A 130 -3.36 -13.68 -14.65
CA SER A 130 -4.06 -14.60 -15.53
C SER A 130 -5.23 -13.90 -16.23
N GLU A 131 -5.53 -14.30 -17.46
CA GLU A 131 -6.66 -13.78 -18.24
C GLU A 131 -7.99 -13.85 -17.46
N ALA A 132 -8.23 -15.00 -16.80
CA ALA A 132 -9.44 -15.21 -16.00
C ALA A 132 -9.53 -14.26 -14.80
N ALA A 133 -8.41 -13.97 -14.12
CA ALA A 133 -8.38 -13.02 -13.01
C ALA A 133 -8.59 -11.58 -13.49
N LEU A 134 -7.94 -11.19 -14.59
CA LEU A 134 -8.13 -9.87 -15.20
C LEU A 134 -9.58 -9.67 -15.67
N ALA A 135 -10.19 -10.66 -16.30
CA ALA A 135 -11.59 -10.60 -16.67
C ALA A 135 -12.53 -10.51 -15.44
N GLY A 136 -12.23 -11.27 -14.38
CA GLY A 136 -13.00 -11.22 -13.14
C GLY A 136 -12.92 -9.88 -12.43
N ILE A 137 -11.73 -9.27 -12.36
CA ILE A 137 -11.56 -7.95 -11.73
C ILE A 137 -12.18 -6.84 -12.59
N ALA A 138 -12.07 -6.91 -13.92
CA ALA A 138 -12.73 -5.98 -14.82
C ALA A 138 -14.26 -5.99 -14.61
N ALA A 139 -14.86 -7.18 -14.62
CA ALA A 139 -16.30 -7.35 -14.36
C ALA A 139 -16.72 -6.81 -12.98
N ARG A 140 -15.90 -6.98 -11.96
CA ARG A 140 -16.12 -6.43 -10.60
C ARG A 140 -16.30 -4.91 -10.61
N TRP A 141 -15.60 -4.22 -11.51
CA TRP A 141 -15.60 -2.76 -11.64
C TRP A 141 -16.40 -2.25 -12.83
N ALA A 142 -17.26 -3.10 -13.41
CA ALA A 142 -18.06 -2.79 -14.60
C ALA A 142 -17.23 -2.28 -15.79
N ILE A 143 -16.03 -2.84 -15.94
CA ILE A 143 -15.10 -2.60 -17.05
C ILE A 143 -15.18 -3.81 -18.00
N GLU A 144 -15.22 -3.59 -19.31
CA GLU A 144 -15.11 -4.68 -20.27
C GLU A 144 -13.70 -5.29 -20.20
N PRO A 145 -13.57 -6.64 -20.19
CA PRO A 145 -12.26 -7.30 -20.05
C PRO A 145 -11.23 -6.84 -21.07
N GLU A 146 -11.62 -6.66 -22.32
CA GLU A 146 -10.77 -6.18 -23.41
C GLU A 146 -10.31 -4.73 -23.20
N GLN A 147 -11.13 -3.92 -22.52
CA GLN A 147 -10.76 -2.54 -22.16
C GLN A 147 -9.67 -2.52 -21.10
N LEU A 148 -9.75 -3.39 -20.08
CA LEU A 148 -8.71 -3.52 -19.08
C LEU A 148 -7.42 -4.05 -19.70
N THR A 149 -7.47 -5.20 -20.38
CA THR A 149 -6.28 -5.83 -20.97
C THR A 149 -5.63 -4.97 -22.05
N GLY A 150 -6.42 -4.30 -22.88
CA GLY A 150 -5.90 -3.37 -23.91
C GLY A 150 -5.32 -2.06 -23.36
N ALA A 151 -5.58 -1.78 -22.06
CA ALA A 151 -5.03 -0.60 -21.39
C ALA A 151 -3.75 -0.90 -20.59
N LEU A 152 -3.47 -2.17 -20.29
CA LEU A 152 -2.19 -2.63 -19.71
C LEU A 152 -1.08 -2.56 -20.79
N ASP A 153 0.17 -2.52 -20.35
CA ASP A 153 1.38 -2.40 -21.19
C ASP A 153 1.40 -1.15 -22.11
N THR A 154 0.44 -0.24 -21.92
CA THR A 154 0.46 1.04 -22.64
C THR A 154 1.45 2.01 -22.01
N GLU A 155 2.01 2.91 -22.81
CA GLU A 155 2.93 3.94 -22.27
C GLU A 155 2.26 4.76 -21.16
N ALA A 156 0.95 4.98 -21.22
CA ALA A 156 0.20 5.70 -20.18
C ALA A 156 0.14 4.90 -18.85
N ALA A 157 -0.12 3.59 -18.89
CA ALA A 157 -0.12 2.72 -17.72
C ALA A 157 1.29 2.62 -17.13
N LEU A 158 2.28 2.27 -17.95
CA LEU A 158 3.67 2.16 -17.53
C LEU A 158 4.23 3.47 -16.95
N ALA A 159 3.87 4.63 -17.54
CA ALA A 159 4.28 5.92 -16.99
C ALA A 159 3.60 6.24 -15.65
N ALA A 160 2.34 5.83 -15.44
CA ALA A 160 1.66 5.96 -14.16
C ALA A 160 2.30 5.08 -13.09
N THR A 161 2.54 3.80 -13.39
CA THR A 161 3.26 2.86 -12.51
C THR A 161 4.63 3.38 -12.12
N ARG A 162 5.43 3.84 -13.10
CA ARG A 162 6.76 4.43 -12.80
C ARG A 162 6.67 5.63 -11.85
N ARG A 163 5.65 6.47 -11.97
CA ARG A 163 5.43 7.61 -11.05
C ARG A 163 5.10 7.14 -9.63
N ASP A 164 4.21 6.17 -9.50
CA ASP A 164 3.83 5.61 -8.19
C ASP A 164 5.02 4.94 -7.51
N LEU A 165 5.79 4.12 -8.22
CA LEU A 165 6.99 3.48 -7.68
C LEU A 165 8.06 4.50 -7.26
N ALA A 166 8.29 5.55 -8.05
CA ALA A 166 9.22 6.61 -7.69
C ALA A 166 8.74 7.42 -6.47
N GLU A 167 7.43 7.64 -6.35
CA GLU A 167 6.84 8.27 -5.17
C GLU A 167 6.93 7.35 -3.95
N ALA A 168 6.64 6.05 -4.11
CA ALA A 168 6.79 5.05 -3.06
C ALA A 168 8.22 5.03 -2.49
N GLU A 169 9.23 5.01 -3.36
CA GLU A 169 10.64 5.06 -2.96
C GLU A 169 10.96 6.32 -2.15
N LYS A 170 10.47 7.48 -2.61
CA LYS A 170 10.64 8.75 -1.91
C LYS A 170 9.94 8.76 -0.54
N LEU A 171 8.70 8.24 -0.45
CA LEU A 171 7.91 8.18 0.78
C LEU A 171 8.49 7.18 1.79
N LEU A 172 9.01 6.06 1.32
CA LEU A 172 9.67 5.05 2.16
C LEU A 172 10.93 5.62 2.80
N GLY A 173 11.79 6.32 2.04
CA GLY A 173 13.09 6.74 2.51
C GLY A 173 13.97 5.55 2.93
N GLU A 174 14.93 5.79 3.83
CA GLU A 174 15.88 4.75 4.28
C GLU A 174 15.28 3.73 5.27
N VAL A 175 14.19 4.08 5.96
CA VAL A 175 13.59 3.27 7.06
C VAL A 175 12.13 2.95 6.75
N GLY A 176 11.83 2.77 5.47
CA GLY A 176 10.46 2.55 5.05
C GLY A 176 9.92 1.17 5.35
N SER A 177 8.64 1.09 5.68
CA SER A 177 7.92 -0.17 5.77
C SER A 177 6.51 -0.05 5.19
N TYR A 178 5.99 -1.17 4.73
CA TYR A 178 4.62 -1.32 4.32
C TYR A 178 3.79 -1.95 5.45
N PRO A 179 2.51 -1.56 5.61
CA PRO A 179 1.87 -0.38 5.05
C PRO A 179 2.39 0.91 5.68
N SER A 180 2.21 2.06 5.02
CA SER A 180 2.42 3.38 5.64
C SER A 180 1.28 4.32 5.30
N ILE A 181 0.92 5.20 6.24
CA ILE A 181 -0.07 6.25 6.04
C ILE A 181 0.64 7.60 6.15
N PHE A 182 0.35 8.47 5.21
CA PHE A 182 0.72 9.87 5.26
C PHE A 182 -0.53 10.74 5.14
N LEU A 183 -0.47 11.92 5.72
CA LEU A 183 -1.46 12.97 5.55
C LEU A 183 -0.79 14.13 4.83
N ALA A 184 -1.34 14.51 3.68
CA ALA A 184 -0.81 15.58 2.84
C ALA A 184 -1.79 16.75 2.76
N ARG A 185 -1.28 17.99 2.83
CA ARG A 185 -2.04 19.23 2.65
C ARG A 185 -1.17 20.31 2.01
N GLY A 186 -1.45 20.64 0.76
CA GLY A 186 -0.59 21.53 -0.01
C GLY A 186 0.80 20.93 -0.21
N ASP A 187 1.82 21.60 0.30
CA ASP A 187 3.22 21.19 0.32
C ASP A 187 3.65 20.47 1.62
N ARG A 188 2.76 20.39 2.61
CA ARG A 188 3.01 19.67 3.87
C ARG A 188 2.69 18.18 3.71
N LEU A 189 3.58 17.35 4.23
CA LEU A 189 3.44 15.91 4.27
C LEU A 189 3.83 15.40 5.66
N LEU A 190 2.90 14.76 6.36
CA LEU A 190 3.12 14.18 7.68
C LEU A 190 3.05 12.66 7.58
N ALA A 191 4.04 11.97 8.13
CA ALA A 191 3.96 10.52 8.31
C ALA A 191 3.07 10.23 9.53
N VAL A 192 1.93 9.59 9.29
CA VAL A 192 0.98 9.18 10.34
C VAL A 192 1.44 7.87 10.97
N SER A 193 1.70 6.85 10.14
CA SER A 193 2.24 5.57 10.61
C SER A 193 3.17 4.96 9.58
N ARG A 194 4.14 4.19 10.06
CA ARG A 194 5.04 3.37 9.24
C ARG A 194 5.01 1.94 9.76
N GLY A 195 4.61 1.00 8.91
CA GLY A 195 4.31 -0.38 9.29
C GLY A 195 2.91 -0.56 9.87
N TYR A 196 2.57 -1.84 10.11
CA TYR A 196 1.28 -2.21 10.66
C TYR A 196 1.09 -1.68 12.08
N VAL A 197 -0.01 -1.02 12.32
CA VAL A 197 -0.50 -0.62 13.65
C VAL A 197 -1.96 -1.04 13.81
N ARG A 198 -2.44 -1.17 15.05
CA ARG A 198 -3.86 -1.44 15.30
C ARG A 198 -4.71 -0.21 15.00
N TYR A 199 -5.99 -0.45 14.74
CA TYR A 199 -6.95 0.60 14.41
C TYR A 199 -6.94 1.77 15.41
N GLU A 200 -6.99 1.49 16.72
CA GLU A 200 -7.04 2.52 17.75
C GLU A 200 -5.80 3.42 17.73
N THR A 201 -4.63 2.81 17.47
CA THR A 201 -3.37 3.54 17.33
C THR A 201 -3.38 4.40 16.07
N ALA A 202 -3.82 3.84 14.93
CA ALA A 202 -3.89 4.59 13.67
C ALA A 202 -4.86 5.76 13.77
N ALA A 203 -6.03 5.58 14.38
CA ALA A 203 -7.02 6.62 14.59
C ALA A 203 -6.46 7.77 15.43
N SER A 204 -5.81 7.46 16.56
CA SER A 204 -5.17 8.49 17.40
C SER A 204 -4.09 9.26 16.66
N LEU A 205 -3.23 8.57 15.88
CA LEU A 205 -2.18 9.21 15.10
C LEU A 205 -2.73 10.11 13.97
N ILE A 206 -3.88 9.73 13.38
CA ILE A 206 -4.57 10.56 12.38
C ILE A 206 -5.08 11.84 13.03
N GLU A 207 -5.74 11.76 14.19
CA GLU A 207 -6.22 12.93 14.91
C GLU A 207 -5.07 13.87 15.29
N ASP A 208 -3.95 13.32 15.77
CA ASP A 208 -2.77 14.11 16.07
C ASP A 208 -2.22 14.81 14.82
N ALA A 209 -2.14 14.10 13.68
CA ALA A 209 -1.67 14.66 12.42
C ALA A 209 -2.63 15.73 11.85
N LEU A 210 -3.95 15.54 11.98
CA LEU A 210 -4.95 16.53 11.59
C LEU A 210 -4.82 17.79 12.42
N ASN A 211 -4.67 17.67 13.74
CA ASN A 211 -4.45 18.78 14.65
C ASN A 211 -3.13 19.52 14.31
N ASP A 212 -2.07 18.80 13.98
CA ASP A 212 -0.78 19.41 13.60
C ASP A 212 -0.88 20.18 12.26
N LEU A 213 -1.68 19.70 11.32
CA LEU A 213 -1.96 20.42 10.06
C LEU A 213 -2.81 21.68 10.27
N ASP A 214 -3.72 21.68 11.23
CA ASP A 214 -4.61 22.81 11.54
C ASP A 214 -3.94 23.85 12.44
N ILE A 215 -3.05 23.44 13.34
CA ILE A 215 -2.20 24.31 14.13
C ILE A 215 -1.06 24.80 13.23
N THR A 216 -1.28 25.86 12.45
CA THR A 216 -0.19 26.68 11.93
C THR A 216 -0.03 27.87 12.86
N PRO A 217 0.86 27.84 13.87
CA PRO A 217 1.26 29.08 14.50
C PRO A 217 2.00 29.91 13.44
N ALA A 218 1.60 31.13 13.23
CA ALA A 218 2.46 32.09 12.57
C ALA A 218 3.80 32.12 13.35
N GLY A 219 4.87 31.49 12.77
CA GLY A 219 6.22 31.64 13.29
C GLY A 219 7.01 30.43 13.74
N HIS A 220 6.65 29.20 13.36
CA HIS A 220 7.63 28.10 13.44
C HIS A 220 8.04 27.67 12.03
N GLU A 221 9.29 28.03 11.68
CA GLU A 221 9.99 27.44 10.53
C GLU A 221 10.07 25.93 10.76
N GLY A 222 9.31 25.18 9.95
CA GLY A 222 9.34 23.72 9.99
C GLY A 222 10.74 23.24 9.68
N CYS A 223 11.26 22.30 10.46
CA CYS A 223 12.47 21.57 10.11
C CYS A 223 12.30 20.98 8.72
N SER A 224 13.04 21.53 7.76
CA SER A 224 13.21 20.94 6.45
C SER A 224 13.91 19.60 6.62
N PHE A 225 13.50 18.58 5.88
CA PHE A 225 13.98 17.21 5.92
C PHE A 225 15.43 17.02 5.43
N ALA A 226 16.30 18.00 5.63
CA ALA A 226 17.73 17.92 5.37
C ALA A 226 18.43 18.91 6.29
N GLU A 227 18.69 18.50 7.51
CA GLU A 227 19.76 18.98 8.38
C GLU A 227 19.34 19.00 9.87
N ASP A 228 20.22 18.38 10.69
CA ASP A 228 20.31 18.46 12.14
C ASP A 228 19.38 17.64 13.06
N CYS A 229 19.73 16.32 13.11
CA CYS A 229 19.62 15.60 14.38
C CYS A 229 21.02 15.31 14.99
N THR A 230 21.90 16.32 15.04
CA THR A 230 23.17 16.20 15.76
C THR A 230 23.47 17.46 16.55
N ALA A 231 22.78 17.67 17.68
CA ALA A 231 23.29 18.54 18.75
C ALA A 231 22.55 18.24 20.07
N GLY A 232 22.87 17.15 20.70
CA GLY A 232 22.58 16.84 22.10
C GLY A 232 23.87 16.92 22.92
N GLY A 233 24.32 18.12 23.18
CA GLY A 233 25.58 18.40 23.88
C GLY A 233 25.60 17.92 25.32
N ASN A 234 26.64 17.19 25.61
CA ASN A 234 27.17 16.84 26.89
C ASN A 234 27.49 18.10 27.74
N ARG A 235 26.73 18.39 28.78
CA ARG A 235 27.16 19.31 29.86
C ARG A 235 27.54 18.50 31.08
N ARG A 236 28.83 18.28 31.23
CA ARG A 236 29.45 17.89 32.52
C ARG A 236 29.27 19.04 33.49
N ARG A 237 28.79 18.75 34.69
CA ARG A 237 28.93 19.61 35.86
C ARG A 237 30.27 19.31 36.50
N SER A 238 31.07 20.31 36.66
CA SER A 238 32.10 20.41 37.68
C SER A 238 31.49 20.90 38.98
#